data_e3c23bd635e338b33d65d392ecfd21ba
#
_entry.id   e3c23bd635e338b33d65d392ecfd21ba
#
_cell.length_a   1.000
_cell.length_b   1.000
_cell.length_c   1.000
_cell.angle_alpha   90.00
_cell.angle_beta   90.00
_cell.angle_gamma   90.00
#
_symmetry.space_group_name_H-M   'P 1'
#
loop_
_entity.id
_entity.type
_entity.pdbx_description
1 polymer ?
#
loop_
_entity_poly.entity_id
_entity_poly.type
_entity_poly.pdbx_seq_one_letter_code
_entity_poly.pdbx_strand_id
1 'polypeptide(L)'
;NINEAIKELLNGSSKKINTQIVITTHSAHILNSKIHTSNSFNNISYISTPNNEANVVNLHDEIIITSEEDKTKKLNDLKFIKKHIKFKVSDMFFADAIIFVEGVTEETLLSFYIDNHETLGLNKYYIAIFNINGAHGLVYHDLIKLLKIPTIVITDLDIKRTDDEKINFTPINSLDARTTTNATIQKYKGGDDISNITDHYEDENLYITYQSEAVEEYYATSLEEAFILQNHDNNILNNAIKEVKPKIYEEIVGNPETRKNLVDNSYKLQNKLSKSKSDFANWLLYYLSIEDDKEKHPKLPNYINSALDWLKTKLALANDGQ
;
A
#
# COMPACT_ATOMS: atom_id res chain seq x y z
N ASN A 1 20.80 -12.86 -21.13
CA ASN A 1 20.96 -11.92 -20.02
C ASN A 1 22.23 -11.09 -20.25
N ILE A 2 22.16 -9.75 -20.16
CA ILE A 2 23.29 -8.84 -20.45
C ILE A 2 24.51 -9.21 -19.60
N ASN A 3 24.32 -9.54 -18.31
CA ASN A 3 25.42 -9.94 -17.43
C ASN A 3 26.09 -11.24 -17.84
N GLU A 4 25.36 -12.20 -18.40
CA GLU A 4 25.91 -13.45 -18.94
C GLU A 4 26.66 -13.19 -20.23
N ALA A 5 26.08 -12.41 -21.14
CA ALA A 5 26.76 -12.04 -22.40
C ALA A 5 28.06 -11.28 -22.13
N ILE A 6 28.10 -10.37 -21.15
CA ILE A 6 29.32 -9.67 -20.75
C ILE A 6 30.35 -10.66 -20.15
N LYS A 7 29.93 -11.60 -19.30
CA LYS A 7 30.79 -12.63 -18.75
C LYS A 7 31.36 -13.58 -19.84
N GLU A 8 30.54 -13.95 -20.80
CA GLU A 8 30.96 -14.79 -21.94
C GLU A 8 31.96 -14.05 -22.82
N LEU A 9 31.76 -12.77 -23.12
CA LEU A 9 32.70 -11.91 -23.85
C LEU A 9 34.04 -11.78 -23.13
N LEU A 10 34.03 -11.61 -21.80
CA LEU A 10 35.25 -11.48 -20.99
C LEU A 10 35.99 -12.83 -20.85
N ASN A 11 35.25 -13.94 -20.72
CA ASN A 11 35.80 -15.28 -20.59
C ASN A 11 36.31 -15.85 -21.91
N GLY A 12 35.79 -15.42 -23.06
CA GLY A 12 36.22 -15.81 -24.40
C GLY A 12 37.53 -15.15 -24.83
N SER A 13 38.04 -14.19 -24.07
CA SER A 13 39.32 -13.52 -24.37
C SER A 13 40.52 -14.34 -23.85
N SER A 14 41.48 -14.61 -24.72
CA SER A 14 42.73 -15.30 -24.39
C SER A 14 43.67 -14.50 -23.46
N LYS A 15 43.34 -13.25 -23.15
CA LYS A 15 44.08 -12.38 -22.22
C LYS A 15 43.18 -12.06 -21.01
N LYS A 16 43.75 -12.14 -19.79
CA LYS A 16 43.12 -11.60 -18.59
C LYS A 16 42.94 -10.11 -18.77
N ILE A 17 41.71 -9.66 -19.05
CA ILE A 17 41.39 -8.27 -19.15
C ILE A 17 40.81 -7.84 -17.79
N ASN A 18 41.50 -6.96 -17.09
CA ASN A 18 40.96 -6.29 -15.90
C ASN A 18 40.08 -5.13 -16.38
N THR A 19 38.77 -5.38 -16.50
CA THR A 19 37.81 -4.37 -16.94
C THR A 19 36.79 -4.13 -15.83
N GLN A 20 36.58 -2.87 -15.49
CA GLN A 20 35.45 -2.44 -14.68
C GLN A 20 34.30 -2.05 -15.60
N ILE A 21 33.13 -2.61 -15.37
CA ILE A 21 31.91 -2.30 -16.13
C ILE A 21 30.96 -1.59 -15.20
N VAL A 22 30.56 -0.37 -15.58
CA VAL A 22 29.52 0.42 -14.91
C VAL A 22 28.30 0.48 -15.84
N ILE A 23 27.12 0.13 -15.31
CA ILE A 23 25.85 0.14 -16.05
C ILE A 23 24.94 1.14 -15.35
N THR A 24 24.52 2.19 -16.07
CA THR A 24 23.45 3.10 -15.64
C THR A 24 22.15 2.69 -16.32
N THR A 25 21.05 2.62 -15.58
CA THR A 25 19.80 2.12 -16.12
C THR A 25 18.57 2.61 -15.33
N HIS A 26 17.44 2.77 -16.04
CA HIS A 26 16.09 2.90 -15.47
C HIS A 26 15.27 1.61 -15.67
N SER A 27 15.91 0.51 -16.02
CA SER A 27 15.22 -0.74 -16.30
C SER A 27 15.14 -1.63 -15.05
N ALA A 28 13.95 -1.84 -14.56
CA ALA A 28 13.62 -2.81 -13.51
C ALA A 28 14.13 -4.22 -13.84
N HIS A 29 14.13 -4.61 -15.12
CA HIS A 29 14.65 -5.91 -15.55
C HIS A 29 16.16 -6.06 -15.36
N ILE A 30 16.94 -5.00 -15.63
CA ILE A 30 18.40 -5.02 -15.44
C ILE A 30 18.72 -5.09 -13.94
N LEU A 31 18.04 -4.28 -13.12
CA LEU A 31 18.17 -4.30 -11.66
C LEU A 31 17.82 -5.69 -11.10
N ASN A 32 16.68 -6.25 -11.50
CA ASN A 32 16.25 -7.58 -11.08
C ASN A 32 17.26 -8.66 -11.47
N SER A 33 17.77 -8.60 -12.69
CA SER A 33 18.80 -9.54 -13.16
C SER A 33 20.05 -9.46 -12.28
N LYS A 34 20.49 -8.25 -11.90
CA LYS A 34 21.64 -8.07 -11.01
C LYS A 34 21.39 -8.65 -9.62
N ILE A 35 20.28 -8.27 -8.98
CA ILE A 35 19.91 -8.76 -7.64
C ILE A 35 19.74 -10.28 -7.65
N HIS A 36 19.08 -10.81 -8.68
CA HIS A 36 18.85 -12.25 -8.79
C HIS A 36 20.14 -13.06 -8.99
N THR A 37 21.04 -12.59 -9.87
CA THR A 37 22.29 -13.31 -10.18
C THR A 37 23.26 -13.28 -9.01
N SER A 38 23.37 -12.14 -8.30
CA SER A 38 24.28 -11.99 -7.17
C SER A 38 23.65 -12.35 -5.82
N ASN A 39 22.32 -12.47 -5.75
CA ASN A 39 21.54 -12.55 -4.50
C ASN A 39 21.96 -11.47 -3.47
N SER A 40 22.30 -10.27 -3.95
CA SER A 40 22.85 -9.19 -3.15
C SER A 40 22.53 -7.82 -3.76
N PHE A 41 22.37 -6.83 -2.90
CA PHE A 41 22.33 -5.41 -3.27
C PHE A 41 23.73 -4.79 -3.46
N ASN A 42 24.79 -5.51 -3.11
CA ASN A 42 26.15 -5.00 -3.21
C ASN A 42 26.49 -4.57 -4.64
N ASN A 43 27.23 -3.46 -4.77
CA ASN A 43 27.58 -2.82 -6.03
C ASN A 43 26.37 -2.28 -6.83
N ILE A 44 25.32 -1.90 -6.14
CA ILE A 44 24.21 -1.10 -6.69
C ILE A 44 24.29 0.28 -6.05
N SER A 45 24.35 1.34 -6.87
CA SER A 45 24.24 2.72 -6.43
C SER A 45 22.91 3.27 -6.91
N TYR A 46 22.07 3.63 -5.97
CA TYR A 46 20.81 4.33 -6.24
C TYR A 46 21.07 5.82 -6.30
N ILE A 47 20.66 6.45 -7.38
CA ILE A 47 20.83 7.89 -7.59
C ILE A 47 19.45 8.54 -7.63
N SER A 48 19.25 9.52 -6.79
CA SER A 48 18.02 10.31 -6.71
C SER A 48 18.36 11.81 -6.60
N THR A 49 17.36 12.65 -6.79
CA THR A 49 17.52 14.11 -6.70
C THR A 49 16.50 14.72 -5.74
N PRO A 50 16.47 14.31 -4.46
CA PRO A 50 15.60 14.94 -3.49
C PRO A 50 15.98 16.42 -3.34
N ASN A 51 14.98 17.31 -3.38
CA ASN A 51 15.19 18.76 -3.30
C ASN A 51 16.20 19.31 -4.36
N ASN A 52 16.23 18.71 -5.55
CA ASN A 52 17.15 19.04 -6.65
C ASN A 52 18.65 18.88 -6.34
N GLU A 53 19.00 18.22 -5.29
CA GLU A 53 20.37 17.86 -4.96
C GLU A 53 20.63 16.40 -5.31
N ALA A 54 21.72 16.13 -6.02
CA ALA A 54 22.09 14.76 -6.34
C ALA A 54 22.41 13.98 -5.05
N ASN A 55 21.67 12.93 -4.80
CA ASN A 55 21.88 12.01 -3.69
C ASN A 55 22.27 10.64 -4.23
N VAL A 56 23.37 10.08 -3.74
CA VAL A 56 23.85 8.76 -4.14
C VAL A 56 23.83 7.83 -2.91
N VAL A 57 23.04 6.80 -2.98
CA VAL A 57 22.97 5.77 -1.95
C VAL A 57 23.60 4.47 -2.47
N ASN A 58 24.74 4.09 -1.90
CA ASN A 58 25.36 2.81 -2.20
C ASN A 58 24.66 1.71 -1.41
N LEU A 59 23.95 0.83 -2.11
CA LEU A 59 23.24 -0.27 -1.47
C LEU A 59 24.22 -1.40 -1.12
N HIS A 60 24.19 -1.80 0.12
CA HIS A 60 24.88 -2.96 0.65
C HIS A 60 23.96 -3.75 1.57
N ASP A 61 24.04 -5.06 1.52
CA ASP A 61 23.23 -5.93 2.38
C ASP A 61 23.38 -5.59 3.88
N GLU A 62 24.58 -5.17 4.31
CA GLU A 62 24.87 -4.80 5.69
C GLU A 62 24.27 -3.44 6.10
N ILE A 63 24.13 -2.50 5.17
CA ILE A 63 23.55 -1.18 5.44
C ILE A 63 22.02 -1.25 5.57
N ILE A 64 21.39 -2.16 4.84
CA ILE A 64 19.94 -2.39 4.92
C ILE A 64 19.57 -3.02 6.27
N ILE A 65 20.54 -3.63 6.97
CA ILE A 65 20.38 -4.25 8.29
C ILE A 65 20.91 -3.29 9.37
N THR A 66 20.20 -2.22 9.67
CA THR A 66 20.70 -1.10 10.49
C THR A 66 20.68 -1.30 12.01
N SER A 67 20.03 -2.32 12.57
CA SER A 67 19.98 -2.54 14.01
C SER A 67 20.52 -3.90 14.43
N GLU A 68 21.22 -3.94 15.58
CA GLU A 68 21.73 -5.20 16.15
C GLU A 68 20.64 -6.05 16.83
N GLU A 69 19.47 -5.47 17.11
CA GLU A 69 18.34 -6.21 17.65
C GLU A 69 17.78 -7.16 16.61
N ASP A 70 17.85 -8.46 16.90
CA ASP A 70 17.34 -9.57 16.09
C ASP A 70 17.95 -9.69 14.67
N LYS A 71 19.29 -9.80 14.60
CA LYS A 71 20.04 -10.00 13.37
C LYS A 71 19.51 -11.15 12.49
N THR A 72 19.00 -12.21 13.10
CA THR A 72 18.43 -13.36 12.38
C THR A 72 17.14 -12.99 11.64
N LYS A 73 16.24 -12.25 12.29
CA LYS A 73 15.00 -11.77 11.67
C LYS A 73 15.31 -10.85 10.51
N LYS A 74 16.19 -9.87 10.69
CA LYS A 74 16.59 -8.92 9.64
C LYS A 74 17.25 -9.59 8.44
N LEU A 75 18.07 -10.62 8.66
CA LEU A 75 18.61 -11.42 7.56
C LEU A 75 17.50 -12.16 6.78
N ASN A 76 16.48 -12.64 7.46
CA ASN A 76 15.33 -13.27 6.81
C ASN A 76 14.50 -12.24 6.05
N ASP A 77 14.27 -11.07 6.63
CA ASP A 77 13.58 -9.94 5.99
C ASP A 77 14.32 -9.51 4.72
N LEU A 78 15.63 -9.37 4.77
CA LEU A 78 16.45 -9.05 3.61
C LEU A 78 16.36 -10.13 2.51
N LYS A 79 16.36 -11.42 2.87
CA LYS A 79 16.14 -12.51 1.92
C LYS A 79 14.75 -12.42 1.27
N PHE A 80 13.74 -12.09 2.07
CA PHE A 80 12.37 -11.88 1.57
C PHE A 80 12.33 -10.71 0.60
N ILE A 81 12.87 -9.55 0.96
CA ILE A 81 12.94 -8.35 0.11
C ILE A 81 13.58 -8.70 -1.25
N LYS A 82 14.74 -9.34 -1.27
CA LYS A 82 15.42 -9.72 -2.50
C LYS A 82 14.59 -10.63 -3.41
N LYS A 83 13.85 -11.56 -2.83
CA LYS A 83 12.93 -12.41 -3.59
C LYS A 83 11.72 -11.64 -4.09
N HIS A 84 11.13 -10.80 -3.24
CA HIS A 84 9.91 -10.07 -3.57
C HIS A 84 10.15 -8.98 -4.61
N ILE A 85 11.26 -8.26 -4.53
CA ILE A 85 11.70 -7.30 -5.57
C ILE A 85 11.77 -7.99 -6.93
N LYS A 86 12.29 -9.20 -7.01
CA LYS A 86 12.34 -9.97 -8.25
C LYS A 86 10.98 -10.18 -8.91
N PHE A 87 9.94 -10.35 -8.11
CA PHE A 87 8.63 -10.78 -8.61
C PHE A 87 7.63 -9.63 -8.78
N LYS A 88 7.70 -8.58 -7.96
CA LYS A 88 6.64 -7.56 -7.92
C LYS A 88 7.11 -6.11 -7.74
N VAL A 89 8.15 -5.84 -6.96
CA VAL A 89 8.39 -4.48 -6.44
C VAL A 89 9.64 -3.79 -6.97
N SER A 90 10.23 -4.27 -8.06
CA SER A 90 11.42 -3.63 -8.65
C SER A 90 11.18 -2.20 -9.12
N ASP A 91 9.94 -1.88 -9.48
CA ASP A 91 9.55 -0.55 -9.95
C ASP A 91 9.66 0.51 -8.86
N MET A 92 9.70 0.10 -7.58
CA MET A 92 9.91 1.02 -6.45
C MET A 92 11.19 1.88 -6.59
N PHE A 93 12.24 1.33 -7.21
CA PHE A 93 13.49 2.06 -7.39
C PHE A 93 13.43 3.17 -8.43
N PHE A 94 12.36 3.25 -9.21
CA PHE A 94 12.20 4.19 -10.32
C PHE A 94 10.97 5.07 -10.15
N ALA A 95 10.20 4.86 -9.08
CA ALA A 95 9.01 5.62 -8.78
C ALA A 95 9.34 6.94 -8.08
N ASP A 96 8.53 7.97 -8.34
CA ASP A 96 8.57 9.24 -7.61
C ASP A 96 8.04 9.07 -6.19
N ALA A 97 7.09 8.14 -6.02
CA ALA A 97 6.51 7.78 -4.73
C ALA A 97 6.04 6.32 -4.70
N ILE A 98 5.85 5.79 -3.50
CA ILE A 98 5.38 4.43 -3.27
C ILE A 98 4.13 4.44 -2.41
N ILE A 99 3.16 3.58 -2.74
CA ILE A 99 2.01 3.29 -1.90
C ILE A 99 1.98 1.78 -1.65
N PHE A 100 2.14 1.39 -0.40
CA PHE A 100 1.89 0.02 0.03
C PHE A 100 0.46 -0.13 0.53
N VAL A 101 -0.21 -1.18 0.08
CA VAL A 101 -1.57 -1.53 0.47
C VAL A 101 -1.66 -2.98 0.91
N GLU A 102 -2.68 -3.33 1.69
CA GLU A 102 -2.86 -4.70 2.20
C GLU A 102 -3.67 -5.59 1.28
N GLY A 103 -4.49 -5.03 0.41
CA GLY A 103 -5.43 -5.80 -0.41
C GLY A 103 -5.57 -5.31 -1.85
N VAL A 104 -6.25 -6.16 -2.63
CA VAL A 104 -6.52 -5.89 -4.05
C VAL A 104 -7.53 -4.76 -4.24
N THR A 105 -8.43 -4.55 -3.27
CA THR A 105 -9.43 -3.47 -3.34
C THR A 105 -8.74 -2.12 -3.30
N GLU A 106 -7.80 -1.92 -2.37
CA GLU A 106 -6.99 -0.71 -2.25
C GLU A 106 -6.16 -0.47 -3.51
N GLU A 107 -5.43 -1.49 -3.98
CA GLU A 107 -4.59 -1.41 -5.18
C GLU A 107 -5.41 -0.96 -6.38
N THR A 108 -6.58 -1.56 -6.59
CA THR A 108 -7.46 -1.25 -7.72
C THR A 108 -8.05 0.16 -7.61
N LEU A 109 -8.61 0.52 -6.45
CA LEU A 109 -9.22 1.83 -6.24
C LEU A 109 -8.21 2.96 -6.37
N LEU A 110 -7.07 2.86 -5.67
CA LEU A 110 -6.06 3.91 -5.69
C LEU A 110 -5.47 4.11 -7.09
N SER A 111 -5.19 3.03 -7.81
CA SER A 111 -4.74 3.13 -9.21
C SER A 111 -5.75 3.90 -10.05
N PHE A 112 -7.03 3.55 -9.95
CA PHE A 112 -8.08 4.24 -10.68
C PHE A 112 -8.19 5.72 -10.30
N TYR A 113 -8.23 6.04 -9.00
CA TYR A 113 -8.41 7.44 -8.53
C TYR A 113 -7.22 8.32 -8.86
N ILE A 114 -5.99 7.83 -8.71
CA ILE A 114 -4.77 8.58 -9.03
C ILE A 114 -4.70 8.89 -10.52
N ASP A 115 -5.04 7.93 -11.37
CA ASP A 115 -4.98 8.10 -12.82
C ASP A 115 -6.11 8.97 -13.38
N ASN A 116 -7.31 8.90 -12.80
CA ASN A 116 -8.52 9.48 -13.39
C ASN A 116 -9.05 10.74 -12.68
N HIS A 117 -8.66 11.00 -11.44
CA HIS A 117 -9.09 12.19 -10.69
C HIS A 117 -8.00 13.26 -10.66
N GLU A 118 -8.02 14.17 -11.65
CA GLU A 118 -7.05 15.27 -11.78
C GLU A 118 -7.00 16.19 -10.56
N THR A 119 -8.08 16.29 -9.80
CA THR A 119 -8.16 17.07 -8.56
C THR A 119 -7.16 16.61 -7.50
N LEU A 120 -6.79 15.33 -7.51
CA LEU A 120 -5.72 14.81 -6.66
C LEU A 120 -4.35 15.41 -7.04
N GLY A 121 -4.13 15.74 -8.33
CA GLY A 121 -2.87 16.33 -8.82
C GLY A 121 -1.69 15.37 -8.75
N LEU A 122 -1.96 14.06 -8.69
CA LEU A 122 -0.96 12.99 -8.57
C LEU A 122 -0.69 12.27 -9.89
N ASN A 123 -1.57 12.39 -10.87
CA ASN A 123 -1.49 11.72 -12.17
C ASN A 123 -0.24 12.08 -13.03
N LYS A 124 0.46 13.15 -12.68
CA LYS A 124 1.70 13.58 -13.34
C LYS A 124 2.97 12.91 -12.80
N TYR A 125 2.86 12.14 -11.72
CA TYR A 125 3.97 11.44 -11.07
C TYR A 125 3.88 9.94 -11.32
N TYR A 126 5.03 9.29 -11.38
CA TYR A 126 5.09 7.83 -11.37
C TYR A 126 4.95 7.31 -9.94
N ILE A 127 3.75 6.93 -9.57
CA ILE A 127 3.44 6.37 -8.25
C ILE A 127 3.31 4.86 -8.37
N ALA A 128 4.19 4.13 -7.70
CA ALA A 128 4.15 2.67 -7.68
C ALA A 128 3.28 2.18 -6.52
N ILE A 129 2.22 1.44 -6.83
CA ILE A 129 1.30 0.87 -5.83
C ILE A 129 1.56 -0.63 -5.72
N PHE A 130 1.81 -1.11 -4.51
CA PHE A 130 2.13 -2.50 -4.25
C PHE A 130 1.23 -3.10 -3.18
N ASN A 131 0.56 -4.18 -3.54
CA ASN A 131 -0.13 -5.03 -2.59
C ASN A 131 0.88 -5.93 -1.88
N ILE A 132 1.08 -5.70 -0.59
CA ILE A 132 2.04 -6.41 0.25
C ILE A 132 1.41 -7.54 1.09
N ASN A 133 0.12 -7.81 0.91
CA ASN A 133 -0.62 -8.87 1.60
C ASN A 133 -0.44 -8.84 3.13
N GLY A 134 -0.86 -7.76 3.77
CA GLY A 134 -0.88 -7.63 5.24
C GLY A 134 0.51 -7.40 5.87
N ALA A 135 0.88 -8.14 6.89
CA ALA A 135 1.97 -7.91 7.84
C ALA A 135 3.39 -7.65 7.28
N HIS A 136 3.59 -7.64 5.97
CA HIS A 136 4.91 -7.48 5.36
C HIS A 136 5.34 -6.03 5.14
N GLY A 137 4.49 -5.03 5.41
CA GLY A 137 4.85 -3.60 5.25
C GLY A 137 6.10 -3.22 6.02
N LEU A 138 6.25 -3.70 7.24
CA LEU A 138 7.39 -3.42 8.12
C LEU A 138 8.74 -3.88 7.55
N VAL A 139 8.73 -4.93 6.71
CA VAL A 139 9.96 -5.50 6.13
C VAL A 139 10.66 -4.50 5.21
N TYR A 140 9.92 -3.60 4.57
CA TYR A 140 10.47 -2.63 3.62
C TYR A 140 10.96 -1.33 4.26
N HIS A 141 10.65 -1.07 5.53
CA HIS A 141 10.90 0.23 6.17
C HIS A 141 12.36 0.67 6.08
N ASP A 142 13.31 -0.21 6.43
CA ASP A 142 14.73 0.13 6.42
C ASP A 142 15.21 0.48 4.99
N LEU A 143 14.74 -0.26 3.98
CA LEU A 143 15.07 0.02 2.59
C LEU A 143 14.46 1.35 2.11
N ILE A 144 13.20 1.61 2.42
CA ILE A 144 12.50 2.84 2.03
C ILE A 144 13.14 4.07 2.64
N LYS A 145 13.48 4.02 3.94
CA LYS A 145 14.19 5.10 4.62
C LYS A 145 15.54 5.37 3.97
N LEU A 146 16.27 4.31 3.63
CA LEU A 146 17.55 4.42 2.95
C LEU A 146 17.42 5.09 1.56
N LEU A 147 16.37 4.72 0.79
CA LEU A 147 16.12 5.27 -0.54
C LEU A 147 15.53 6.70 -0.50
N LYS A 148 14.96 7.13 0.63
CA LYS A 148 14.31 8.42 0.82
C LYS A 148 13.16 8.70 -0.15
N ILE A 149 12.50 7.66 -0.64
CA ILE A 149 11.33 7.80 -1.52
C ILE A 149 10.10 8.07 -0.65
N PRO A 150 9.31 9.13 -0.91
CA PRO A 150 8.05 9.36 -0.21
C PRO A 150 7.14 8.15 -0.31
N THR A 151 6.72 7.61 0.83
CA THR A 151 5.99 6.34 0.85
C THR A 151 4.80 6.41 1.80
N ILE A 152 3.63 6.00 1.30
CA ILE A 152 2.44 5.76 2.11
C ILE A 152 2.34 4.26 2.39
N VAL A 153 1.96 3.92 3.61
CA VAL A 153 1.53 2.58 4.01
C VAL A 153 0.07 2.68 4.46
N ILE A 154 -0.83 2.11 3.68
CA ILE A 154 -2.24 1.98 4.03
C ILE A 154 -2.44 0.60 4.63
N THR A 155 -2.81 0.55 5.87
CA THR A 155 -2.98 -0.70 6.62
C THR A 155 -4.33 -0.71 7.32
N ASP A 156 -4.87 -1.90 7.57
CA ASP A 156 -6.16 -2.06 8.24
C ASP A 156 -6.02 -1.86 9.77
N LEU A 157 -7.01 -1.25 10.40
CA LEU A 157 -7.01 -1.06 11.86
C LEU A 157 -7.10 -2.39 12.62
N ASP A 158 -7.69 -3.41 11.99
CA ASP A 158 -7.78 -4.77 12.52
C ASP A 158 -8.25 -4.84 13.97
N ILE A 159 -9.36 -4.16 14.28
CA ILE A 159 -9.94 -4.10 15.63
C ILE A 159 -10.27 -5.50 16.12
N LYS A 160 -9.66 -5.90 17.23
CA LYS A 160 -9.94 -7.19 17.86
C LYS A 160 -11.36 -7.19 18.42
N ARG A 161 -12.16 -8.14 17.95
CA ARG A 161 -13.56 -8.32 18.34
C ARG A 161 -13.71 -9.53 19.25
N THR A 162 -14.65 -9.47 20.17
CA THR A 162 -15.10 -10.64 20.96
C THR A 162 -15.81 -11.65 20.07
N ASP A 163 -15.99 -12.87 20.54
CA ASP A 163 -16.68 -13.91 19.76
C ASP A 163 -18.17 -13.58 19.58
N ASP A 164 -18.79 -12.95 20.57
CA ASP A 164 -20.17 -12.46 20.46
C ASP A 164 -20.32 -11.39 19.38
N GLU A 165 -19.43 -10.40 19.33
CA GLU A 165 -19.42 -9.37 18.29
C GLU A 165 -19.19 -9.94 16.89
N LYS A 166 -18.38 -10.99 16.75
CA LYS A 166 -18.19 -11.69 15.46
C LYS A 166 -19.43 -12.45 15.02
N ILE A 167 -20.09 -13.13 15.95
CA ILE A 167 -21.31 -13.92 15.66
C ILE A 167 -22.46 -13.00 15.28
N ASN A 168 -22.64 -11.91 16.01
CA ASN A 168 -23.75 -10.97 15.82
C ASN A 168 -23.42 -9.86 14.81
N PHE A 169 -22.21 -9.82 14.25
CA PHE A 169 -21.73 -8.76 13.36
C PHE A 169 -21.90 -7.36 13.96
N THR A 170 -21.61 -7.20 15.26
CA THR A 170 -21.82 -5.94 15.99
C THR A 170 -20.86 -4.86 15.49
N PRO A 171 -21.31 -3.69 15.01
CA PRO A 171 -20.46 -2.55 14.69
C PRO A 171 -19.71 -2.02 15.91
N ILE A 172 -18.57 -1.39 15.72
CA ILE A 172 -17.76 -0.77 16.77
C ILE A 172 -17.97 0.74 16.77
N ASN A 173 -18.53 1.27 17.85
CA ASN A 173 -18.79 2.71 18.02
C ASN A 173 -17.82 3.42 18.97
N SER A 174 -16.91 2.69 19.62
CA SER A 174 -15.84 3.25 20.46
C SER A 174 -14.59 2.40 20.36
N LEU A 175 -13.42 3.06 20.41
CA LEU A 175 -12.12 2.40 20.53
C LEU A 175 -11.67 2.23 21.98
N ASP A 176 -12.46 2.66 22.96
CA ASP A 176 -12.13 2.52 24.38
C ASP A 176 -11.92 1.05 24.76
N ALA A 177 -10.81 0.76 25.43
CA ALA A 177 -10.37 -0.58 25.82
C ALA A 177 -10.29 -1.60 24.63
N ARG A 178 -10.11 -1.11 23.42
CA ARG A 178 -9.92 -1.95 22.22
C ARG A 178 -8.44 -2.19 21.95
N THR A 179 -8.18 -3.31 21.30
CA THR A 179 -6.85 -3.67 20.83
C THR A 179 -6.87 -3.98 19.33
N THR A 180 -5.71 -3.84 18.69
CA THR A 180 -5.49 -4.24 17.29
C THR A 180 -4.66 -5.51 17.18
N THR A 181 -4.87 -6.26 16.13
CA THR A 181 -3.99 -7.38 15.74
C THR A 181 -2.95 -6.98 14.70
N ASN A 182 -3.01 -5.74 14.20
CA ASN A 182 -2.12 -5.23 13.15
C ASN A 182 -0.70 -4.95 13.69
N ALA A 183 0.28 -5.70 13.19
CA ALA A 183 1.67 -5.59 13.64
C ALA A 183 2.33 -4.25 13.29
N THR A 184 1.91 -3.59 12.20
CA THR A 184 2.43 -2.27 11.81
C THR A 184 1.98 -1.22 12.83
N ILE A 185 0.71 -1.20 13.18
CA ILE A 185 0.16 -0.28 14.19
C ILE A 185 0.81 -0.54 15.55
N GLN A 186 0.89 -1.80 15.97
CA GLN A 186 1.52 -2.18 17.25
C GLN A 186 2.96 -1.67 17.36
N LYS A 187 3.74 -1.75 16.28
CA LYS A 187 5.12 -1.26 16.25
C LYS A 187 5.19 0.24 16.47
N TYR A 188 4.40 1.04 15.72
CA TYR A 188 4.45 2.50 15.77
C TYR A 188 3.81 3.08 17.03
N LYS A 189 2.78 2.43 17.55
CA LYS A 189 2.15 2.83 18.81
C LYS A 189 2.92 2.36 20.05
N GLY A 190 3.73 1.32 19.91
CA GLY A 190 4.43 0.70 21.05
C GLY A 190 3.54 -0.22 21.89
N GLY A 191 2.49 -0.80 21.30
CA GLY A 191 1.56 -1.72 21.95
C GLY A 191 0.30 -1.97 21.12
N ASP A 192 -0.57 -2.83 21.60
CA ASP A 192 -1.80 -3.23 20.90
C ASP A 192 -3.07 -2.43 21.28
N ASP A 193 -3.03 -1.68 22.38
CA ASP A 193 -4.14 -0.81 22.81
C ASP A 193 -4.36 0.34 21.81
N ILE A 194 -5.58 0.51 21.30
CA ILE A 194 -5.96 1.55 20.33
C ILE A 194 -6.91 2.61 20.89
N SER A 195 -7.14 2.64 22.20
CA SER A 195 -8.06 3.60 22.83
C SER A 195 -7.73 5.06 22.54
N ASN A 196 -6.45 5.40 22.40
CA ASN A 196 -5.96 6.74 22.07
C ASN A 196 -5.06 6.68 20.82
N ILE A 197 -5.55 6.06 19.76
CA ILE A 197 -4.80 5.98 18.51
C ILE A 197 -4.78 7.36 17.82
N THR A 198 -3.64 7.71 17.24
CA THR A 198 -3.50 8.92 16.41
C THR A 198 -4.10 8.70 15.03
N ASP A 199 -4.31 9.76 14.27
CA ASP A 199 -4.87 9.65 12.92
C ASP A 199 -3.92 8.94 11.96
N HIS A 200 -2.62 9.09 12.18
CA HIS A 200 -1.56 8.47 11.39
C HIS A 200 -0.26 8.45 12.19
N TYR A 201 0.75 7.77 11.64
CA TYR A 201 2.15 7.89 12.06
C TYR A 201 2.99 8.40 10.90
N GLU A 202 3.86 9.37 11.16
CA GLU A 202 4.87 9.85 10.22
C GLU A 202 6.26 9.54 10.77
N ASP A 203 7.13 9.00 9.91
CA ASP A 203 8.51 8.66 10.23
C ASP A 203 9.40 8.95 9.02
N GLU A 204 10.02 10.13 8.97
CA GLU A 204 10.84 10.67 7.87
C GLU A 204 10.06 10.77 6.55
N ASN A 205 10.27 9.81 5.64
CA ASN A 205 9.62 9.72 4.33
C ASN A 205 8.49 8.68 4.29
N LEU A 206 8.07 8.15 5.44
CA LEU A 206 6.97 7.22 5.61
C LEU A 206 5.75 7.89 6.23
N TYR A 207 4.57 7.64 5.66
CA TYR A 207 3.28 7.99 6.22
C TYR A 207 2.43 6.73 6.35
N ILE A 208 2.03 6.40 7.56
CA ILE A 208 1.28 5.18 7.86
C ILE A 208 -0.11 5.58 8.29
N THR A 209 -1.12 5.11 7.57
CA THR A 209 -2.51 5.48 7.78
C THR A 209 -3.43 4.25 7.86
N TYR A 210 -4.53 4.44 8.56
CA TYR A 210 -5.53 3.42 8.87
C TYR A 210 -6.86 4.10 9.24
N GLN A 211 -7.90 3.33 9.54
CA GLN A 211 -9.26 3.77 9.85
C GLN A 211 -9.36 4.38 11.27
N SER A 212 -8.75 5.53 11.49
CA SER A 212 -8.65 6.18 12.82
C SER A 212 -9.92 6.93 13.25
N GLU A 213 -10.78 7.31 12.29
CA GLU A 213 -11.97 8.12 12.53
C GLU A 213 -13.26 7.30 12.42
N ALA A 214 -14.24 7.64 13.27
CA ALA A 214 -15.58 7.11 13.12
C ALA A 214 -16.29 7.74 11.92
N VAL A 215 -16.96 6.92 11.12
CA VAL A 215 -17.82 7.32 10.02
C VAL A 215 -19.22 6.80 10.32
N GLU A 216 -20.26 7.67 10.23
CA GLU A 216 -21.62 7.28 10.58
C GLU A 216 -21.71 6.62 11.98
N GLU A 217 -20.95 7.14 12.96
CA GLU A 217 -20.85 6.67 14.35
C GLU A 217 -20.07 5.36 14.57
N TYR A 218 -19.51 4.73 13.51
CA TYR A 218 -18.79 3.47 13.61
C TYR A 218 -17.34 3.57 13.15
N TYR A 219 -16.47 2.83 13.83
CA TYR A 219 -15.07 2.63 13.43
C TYR A 219 -14.96 1.41 12.53
N ALA A 220 -14.43 1.62 11.34
CA ALA A 220 -14.18 0.55 10.40
C ALA A 220 -12.94 -0.28 10.80
N THR A 221 -12.98 -1.57 10.51
CA THR A 221 -11.86 -2.48 10.78
C THR A 221 -10.96 -2.66 9.56
N SER A 222 -11.51 -2.36 8.35
CA SER A 222 -10.82 -2.51 7.06
C SER A 222 -11.28 -1.45 6.06
N LEU A 223 -10.58 -1.37 4.91
CA LEU A 223 -10.97 -0.48 3.82
C LEU A 223 -12.41 -0.73 3.38
N GLU A 224 -12.80 -1.99 3.14
CA GLU A 224 -14.14 -2.27 2.63
C GLU A 224 -15.23 -1.77 3.58
N GLU A 225 -15.05 -1.92 4.90
CA GLU A 225 -15.98 -1.40 5.90
C GLU A 225 -16.02 0.13 5.86
N ALA A 226 -14.86 0.80 5.84
CA ALA A 226 -14.78 2.25 5.77
C ALA A 226 -15.44 2.80 4.49
N PHE A 227 -15.22 2.13 3.36
CA PHE A 227 -15.77 2.51 2.07
C PHE A 227 -17.30 2.35 2.03
N ILE A 228 -17.85 1.30 2.66
CA ILE A 228 -19.30 1.10 2.81
C ILE A 228 -19.90 2.19 3.69
N LEU A 229 -19.31 2.48 4.85
CA LEU A 229 -19.78 3.52 5.76
C LEU A 229 -19.82 4.89 5.06
N GLN A 230 -18.73 5.25 4.37
CA GLN A 230 -18.58 6.54 3.69
C GLN A 230 -19.54 6.72 2.51
N ASN A 231 -19.96 5.63 1.85
CA ASN A 231 -20.63 5.67 0.55
C ASN A 231 -21.93 4.85 0.50
N HIS A 232 -22.57 4.59 1.63
CA HIS A 232 -23.75 3.71 1.69
C HIS A 232 -24.88 4.11 0.70
N ASP A 233 -25.02 5.40 0.35
CA ASP A 233 -26.00 5.89 -0.62
C ASP A 233 -25.48 5.90 -2.08
N ASN A 234 -24.20 5.63 -2.33
CA ASN A 234 -23.62 5.72 -3.65
C ASN A 234 -24.04 4.55 -4.55
N ASN A 235 -24.51 4.86 -5.77
CA ASN A 235 -25.03 3.86 -6.70
C ASN A 235 -23.95 2.88 -7.18
N ILE A 236 -22.71 3.34 -7.42
CA ILE A 236 -21.61 2.50 -7.89
C ILE A 236 -21.26 1.46 -6.83
N LEU A 237 -21.12 1.89 -5.57
CA LEU A 237 -20.87 0.97 -4.46
C LEU A 237 -22.01 -0.05 -4.31
N ASN A 238 -23.26 0.41 -4.29
CA ASN A 238 -24.42 -0.45 -4.10
C ASN A 238 -24.56 -1.49 -5.23
N ASN A 239 -24.33 -1.09 -6.48
CA ASN A 239 -24.32 -2.00 -7.61
C ASN A 239 -23.21 -3.05 -7.49
N ALA A 240 -21.99 -2.65 -7.13
CA ALA A 240 -20.90 -3.58 -6.94
C ALA A 240 -21.18 -4.61 -5.82
N ILE A 241 -21.73 -4.19 -4.68
CA ILE A 241 -22.12 -5.11 -3.60
C ILE A 241 -23.20 -6.07 -4.09
N LYS A 242 -24.19 -5.56 -4.84
CA LYS A 242 -25.32 -6.35 -5.35
C LYS A 242 -24.86 -7.43 -6.32
N GLU A 243 -23.91 -7.14 -7.20
CA GLU A 243 -23.33 -8.13 -8.12
C GLU A 243 -22.60 -9.25 -7.37
N VAL A 244 -21.83 -8.90 -6.34
CA VAL A 244 -20.99 -9.87 -5.61
C VAL A 244 -21.79 -10.64 -4.57
N LYS A 245 -22.75 -10.01 -3.89
CA LYS A 245 -23.53 -10.57 -2.76
C LYS A 245 -25.02 -10.21 -2.86
N PRO A 246 -25.72 -10.58 -3.94
CA PRO A 246 -27.09 -10.14 -4.18
C PRO A 246 -28.05 -10.48 -3.02
N LYS A 247 -28.01 -11.72 -2.51
CA LYS A 247 -28.90 -12.15 -1.43
C LYS A 247 -28.63 -11.42 -0.11
N ILE A 248 -27.38 -11.17 0.22
CA ILE A 248 -27.00 -10.43 1.43
C ILE A 248 -27.42 -8.95 1.30
N TYR A 249 -27.20 -8.37 0.13
CA TYR A 249 -27.64 -7.01 -0.15
C TYR A 249 -29.16 -6.86 0.01
N GLU A 250 -29.95 -7.71 -0.63
CA GLU A 250 -31.41 -7.70 -0.54
C GLU A 250 -31.93 -7.93 0.91
N GLU A 251 -31.27 -8.83 1.67
CA GLU A 251 -31.59 -9.06 3.08
C GLU A 251 -31.37 -7.79 3.92
N ILE A 252 -30.29 -7.03 3.68
CA ILE A 252 -29.93 -5.86 4.47
C ILE A 252 -30.79 -4.66 4.08
N VAL A 253 -30.91 -4.33 2.79
CA VAL A 253 -31.63 -3.14 2.36
C VAL A 253 -33.14 -3.31 2.44
N GLY A 254 -33.66 -4.51 2.35
CA GLY A 254 -35.07 -4.83 2.49
C GLY A 254 -35.95 -4.38 1.30
N ASN A 255 -37.28 -4.47 1.51
CA ASN A 255 -38.27 -4.00 0.55
C ASN A 255 -39.39 -3.25 1.32
N PRO A 256 -39.51 -1.90 1.23
CA PRO A 256 -38.74 -1.01 0.34
C PRO A 256 -37.27 -0.91 0.69
N GLU A 257 -36.44 -0.64 -0.32
CA GLU A 257 -34.99 -0.54 -0.18
C GLU A 257 -34.60 0.62 0.75
N THR A 258 -33.82 0.32 1.80
CA THR A 258 -33.32 1.29 2.77
C THR A 258 -31.80 1.15 2.90
N ARG A 259 -31.06 1.91 2.09
CA ARG A 259 -29.57 1.86 2.04
C ARG A 259 -28.91 2.28 3.36
N LYS A 260 -29.57 3.08 4.19
CA LYS A 260 -29.08 3.41 5.54
C LYS A 260 -28.80 2.15 6.37
N ASN A 261 -29.51 1.05 6.11
CA ASN A 261 -29.26 -0.23 6.78
C ASN A 261 -27.87 -0.81 6.48
N LEU A 262 -27.18 -0.36 5.41
CA LEU A 262 -25.80 -0.75 5.11
C LEU A 262 -24.82 -0.26 6.18
N VAL A 263 -25.11 0.88 6.81
CA VAL A 263 -24.31 1.45 7.89
C VAL A 263 -24.27 0.49 9.09
N ASP A 264 -25.44 0.10 9.61
CA ASP A 264 -25.55 -0.82 10.77
C ASP A 264 -25.06 -2.24 10.45
N ASN A 265 -24.97 -2.58 9.16
CA ASN A 265 -24.52 -3.88 8.69
C ASN A 265 -23.17 -3.83 7.96
N SER A 266 -22.41 -2.75 8.10
CA SER A 266 -21.13 -2.53 7.41
C SER A 266 -20.13 -3.65 7.71
N TYR A 267 -19.99 -4.04 8.97
CA TYR A 267 -19.13 -5.15 9.38
C TYR A 267 -19.62 -6.51 8.84
N LYS A 268 -20.93 -6.76 8.81
CA LYS A 268 -21.50 -7.97 8.20
C LYS A 268 -21.14 -8.06 6.72
N LEU A 269 -21.29 -6.96 5.99
CA LEU A 269 -20.95 -6.87 4.57
C LEU A 269 -19.45 -7.07 4.33
N GLN A 270 -18.60 -6.35 5.04
CA GLN A 270 -17.15 -6.51 4.98
C GLN A 270 -16.73 -7.97 5.20
N ASN A 271 -17.27 -8.60 6.23
CA ASN A 271 -16.99 -10.01 6.53
C ASN A 271 -17.43 -10.94 5.39
N LYS A 272 -18.59 -10.70 4.76
CA LYS A 272 -19.08 -11.48 3.62
C LYS A 272 -18.30 -11.20 2.32
N LEU A 273 -17.77 -10.00 2.15
CA LEU A 273 -16.92 -9.61 1.03
C LEU A 273 -15.49 -10.13 1.16
N SER A 274 -15.01 -10.44 2.37
CA SER A 274 -13.61 -10.82 2.63
C SER A 274 -13.08 -11.97 1.75
N LYS A 275 -13.95 -12.92 1.37
CA LYS A 275 -13.63 -14.04 0.47
C LYS A 275 -13.85 -13.71 -1.02
N SER A 276 -14.27 -12.51 -1.35
CA SER A 276 -14.62 -12.05 -2.71
C SER A 276 -14.06 -10.66 -2.99
N LYS A 277 -12.96 -10.28 -2.33
CA LYS A 277 -12.34 -8.95 -2.48
C LYS A 277 -11.99 -8.63 -3.95
N SER A 278 -11.43 -9.60 -4.67
CA SER A 278 -11.09 -9.42 -6.10
C SER A 278 -12.33 -9.19 -6.98
N ASP A 279 -13.42 -9.93 -6.74
CA ASP A 279 -14.66 -9.73 -7.50
C ASP A 279 -15.26 -8.36 -7.19
N PHE A 280 -15.25 -7.97 -5.90
CA PHE A 280 -15.73 -6.66 -5.46
C PHE A 280 -14.92 -5.52 -6.08
N ALA A 281 -13.59 -5.61 -6.05
CA ALA A 281 -12.70 -4.64 -6.68
C ALA A 281 -12.94 -4.53 -8.19
N ASN A 282 -13.12 -5.65 -8.89
CA ASN A 282 -13.38 -5.67 -10.32
C ASN A 282 -14.75 -5.06 -10.67
N TRP A 283 -15.80 -5.33 -9.90
CA TRP A 283 -17.10 -4.71 -10.13
C TRP A 283 -17.10 -3.20 -9.82
N LEU A 284 -16.40 -2.78 -8.76
CA LEU A 284 -16.18 -1.36 -8.50
C LEU A 284 -15.46 -0.70 -9.68
N LEU A 285 -14.36 -1.29 -10.15
CA LEU A 285 -13.61 -0.76 -11.30
C LEU A 285 -14.48 -0.69 -12.56
N TYR A 286 -15.30 -1.72 -12.81
CA TYR A 286 -16.23 -1.71 -13.94
C TYR A 286 -17.19 -0.53 -13.89
N TYR A 287 -17.90 -0.34 -12.75
CA TYR A 287 -18.87 0.75 -12.61
C TYR A 287 -18.22 2.13 -12.59
N LEU A 288 -17.03 2.27 -12.01
CA LEU A 288 -16.23 3.49 -12.07
C LEU A 288 -15.82 3.84 -13.51
N SER A 289 -15.45 2.82 -14.29
CA SER A 289 -14.95 3.02 -15.67
C SER A 289 -16.05 3.40 -16.67
N ILE A 290 -17.30 3.06 -16.39
CA ILE A 290 -18.43 3.39 -17.27
C ILE A 290 -19.22 4.65 -16.86
N GLU A 291 -18.92 5.22 -15.69
CA GLU A 291 -19.52 6.48 -15.21
C GLU A 291 -18.56 7.62 -15.51
N ASP A 292 -18.94 8.46 -16.49
CA ASP A 292 -18.13 9.61 -16.89
C ASP A 292 -18.18 10.78 -15.89
N ASP A 293 -19.28 10.86 -15.13
CA ASP A 293 -19.49 11.92 -14.14
C ASP A 293 -18.77 11.59 -12.83
N LYS A 294 -17.62 12.22 -12.64
CA LYS A 294 -16.75 11.99 -11.46
C LYS A 294 -17.40 12.38 -10.13
N GLU A 295 -18.41 13.25 -10.15
CA GLU A 295 -19.16 13.64 -8.94
C GLU A 295 -20.03 12.46 -8.41
N LYS A 296 -20.33 11.49 -9.26
CA LYS A 296 -21.06 10.27 -8.87
C LYS A 296 -20.15 9.16 -8.37
N HIS A 297 -18.83 9.32 -8.52
CA HIS A 297 -17.90 8.34 -7.99
C HIS A 297 -17.97 8.31 -6.46
N PRO A 298 -17.87 7.12 -5.83
CA PRO A 298 -17.79 7.03 -4.39
C PRO A 298 -16.54 7.76 -3.88
N LYS A 299 -16.62 8.34 -2.69
CA LYS A 299 -15.50 9.09 -2.09
C LYS A 299 -14.52 8.13 -1.44
N LEU A 300 -13.24 8.40 -1.62
CA LEU A 300 -12.20 7.71 -0.84
C LEU A 300 -12.36 8.08 0.66
N PRO A 301 -12.12 7.14 1.57
CA PRO A 301 -12.12 7.43 3.01
C PRO A 301 -11.13 8.54 3.39
N ASN A 302 -11.49 9.33 4.42
CA ASN A 302 -10.71 10.51 4.82
C ASN A 302 -9.25 10.18 5.12
N TYR A 303 -8.96 9.08 5.81
CA TYR A 303 -7.60 8.67 6.12
C TYR A 303 -6.74 8.43 4.85
N ILE A 304 -7.34 7.96 3.76
CA ILE A 304 -6.68 7.82 2.46
C ILE A 304 -6.47 9.18 1.81
N ASN A 305 -7.50 10.06 1.81
CA ASN A 305 -7.35 11.40 1.24
C ASN A 305 -6.25 12.19 1.95
N SER A 306 -6.18 12.14 3.28
CA SER A 306 -5.13 12.79 4.07
C SER A 306 -3.73 12.28 3.69
N ALA A 307 -3.58 10.97 3.46
CA ALA A 307 -2.33 10.38 3.02
C ALA A 307 -1.94 10.83 1.60
N LEU A 308 -2.90 10.89 0.67
CA LEU A 308 -2.66 11.38 -0.70
C LEU A 308 -2.29 12.87 -0.72
N ASP A 309 -2.89 13.69 0.13
CA ASP A 309 -2.56 15.10 0.29
C ASP A 309 -1.14 15.30 0.87
N TRP A 310 -0.77 14.47 1.85
CA TRP A 310 0.61 14.43 2.34
C TRP A 310 1.59 14.07 1.22
N LEU A 311 1.29 13.04 0.42
CA LEU A 311 2.12 12.60 -0.68
C LEU A 311 2.29 13.71 -1.73
N LYS A 312 1.19 14.36 -2.11
CA LYS A 312 1.17 15.51 -3.02
C LYS A 312 2.08 16.63 -2.52
N THR A 313 2.04 16.92 -1.22
CA THR A 313 2.89 17.96 -0.60
C THR A 313 4.37 17.60 -0.68
N LYS A 314 4.73 16.34 -0.36
CA LYS A 314 6.12 15.85 -0.46
C LYS A 314 6.64 15.91 -1.89
N LEU A 315 5.81 15.51 -2.88
CA LEU A 315 6.18 15.53 -4.29
C LEU A 315 6.28 16.94 -4.87
N ALA A 316 5.43 17.88 -4.43
CA ALA A 316 5.51 19.28 -4.82
C ALA A 316 6.79 19.92 -4.33
N LEU A 317 7.14 19.74 -3.06
CA LEU A 317 8.38 20.26 -2.47
C LEU A 317 9.64 19.74 -3.19
N ALA A 318 9.60 18.52 -3.71
CA ALA A 318 10.70 17.96 -4.50
C ALA A 318 10.85 18.63 -5.87
N ASN A 319 9.79 19.28 -6.40
CA ASN A 319 9.79 19.92 -7.73
C ASN A 319 9.88 21.45 -7.69
N ASP A 320 9.48 22.11 -6.59
CA ASP A 320 9.50 23.59 -6.48
C ASP A 320 10.92 24.19 -6.38
N GLY A 321 11.94 23.37 -6.46
CA GLY A 321 13.33 23.77 -6.61
C GLY A 321 13.81 23.90 -8.06
N GLN A 322 12.91 23.82 -9.07
CA GLN A 322 13.26 23.99 -10.49
C GLN A 322 13.19 25.44 -10.93
#